data_fce4373c6ae4ebe96d5e037439529531
#
_entry.id   fce4373c6ae4ebe96d5e037439529531
#
_cell.length_a   1.000
_cell.length_b   1.000
_cell.length_c   1.000
_cell.angle_alpha   90.00
_cell.angle_beta   90.00
_cell.angle_gamma   90.00
#
_symmetry.space_group_name_H-M   'P 1'
#
loop_
_entity.id
_entity.type
_entity.pdbx_description
1 polymer ?
#
loop_
_entity_poly.entity_id
_entity_poly.type
_entity_poly.pdbx_seq_one_letter_code
_entity_poly.pdbx_strand_id
1 'polypeptide(L)'
;MDKKNRILVILYRLLTGEHISQKDLVSEYGVEERSIRRDIAVLRQFLSENRERVGDLELLRKNEVYYLNHTDLLSPDELLLVIKILIGSRVMDETKLQKLLEKLMRGYSCQNREFFINLFKDDMKLYRSAGDSGSADLFERVWKLEGMIRRGNVIRISYERLDNELVDRELYPVSVVFSEYYFYLIACRAGKEDMMAIYYRLDRIKSMKELDQKACFGTNGRYGLSDAKRYSQNMFMGKRIVIRFVYTGPSIEAILDKFPTAKIVRRDEEGVELTTSVEYSRGTIMELLSQGSWIRVLKPDNVVKDIQNELRVMKSYYTGE
;
A
#
# COMPACT_ATOMS: atom_id res chain seq x y z
N MET A 1 -20.87 42.54 -4.02
CA MET A 1 -19.82 41.73 -4.72
C MET A 1 -20.16 41.63 -6.18
N ASP A 2 -19.17 41.78 -7.09
CA ASP A 2 -19.39 41.61 -8.51
C ASP A 2 -19.89 40.19 -8.86
N LYS A 3 -20.74 40.11 -9.93
CA LYS A 3 -21.36 38.84 -10.37
C LYS A 3 -20.32 37.76 -10.67
N LYS A 4 -19.20 38.13 -11.34
CA LYS A 4 -18.14 37.17 -11.68
C LYS A 4 -17.50 36.56 -10.44
N ASN A 5 -17.15 37.40 -9.48
CA ASN A 5 -16.54 36.94 -8.21
C ASN A 5 -17.52 36.09 -7.42
N ARG A 6 -18.82 36.40 -7.40
CA ARG A 6 -19.83 35.58 -6.71
C ARG A 6 -19.91 34.16 -7.31
N ILE A 7 -19.96 34.05 -8.63
CA ILE A 7 -19.99 32.74 -9.32
C ILE A 7 -18.75 31.92 -8.97
N LEU A 8 -17.55 32.54 -8.97
CA LEU A 8 -16.30 31.84 -8.63
C LEU A 8 -16.27 31.39 -7.17
N VAL A 9 -16.75 32.19 -6.23
CA VAL A 9 -16.84 31.84 -4.81
C VAL A 9 -17.83 30.69 -4.62
N ILE A 10 -19.00 30.74 -5.25
CA ILE A 10 -19.99 29.65 -5.20
C ILE A 10 -19.37 28.35 -5.75
N LEU A 11 -18.71 28.43 -6.92
CA LEU A 11 -18.02 27.27 -7.50
C LEU A 11 -16.96 26.71 -6.54
N TYR A 12 -16.11 27.55 -5.97
CA TYR A 12 -15.07 27.14 -5.04
C TYR A 12 -15.65 26.42 -3.80
N ARG A 13 -16.72 26.98 -3.21
CA ARG A 13 -17.41 26.39 -2.07
C ARG A 13 -18.00 25.02 -2.41
N LEU A 14 -18.62 24.89 -3.58
CA LEU A 14 -19.15 23.63 -4.09
C LEU A 14 -18.03 22.60 -4.33
N LEU A 15 -16.89 23.02 -4.92
CA LEU A 15 -15.72 22.17 -5.14
C LEU A 15 -15.07 21.70 -3.83
N THR A 16 -15.20 22.45 -2.76
CA THR A 16 -14.74 22.06 -1.42
C THR A 16 -15.74 21.18 -0.66
N GLY A 17 -16.80 20.72 -1.35
CA GLY A 17 -17.81 19.82 -0.79
C GLY A 17 -18.86 20.50 0.08
N GLU A 18 -18.99 21.83 -0.02
CA GLU A 18 -20.03 22.54 0.71
C GLU A 18 -21.40 22.34 0.05
N HIS A 19 -22.40 22.09 0.87
CA HIS A 19 -23.80 22.04 0.47
C HIS A 19 -24.42 23.40 0.72
N ILE A 20 -24.84 24.10 -0.32
CA ILE A 20 -25.22 25.52 -0.26
C ILE A 20 -26.72 25.68 -0.52
N SER A 21 -27.44 26.25 0.46
CA SER A 21 -28.85 26.59 0.30
C SER A 21 -29.01 27.85 -0.57
N GLN A 22 -30.03 27.83 -1.43
CA GLN A 22 -30.37 29.01 -2.24
C GLN A 22 -30.72 30.23 -1.37
N LYS A 23 -31.38 29.99 -0.23
CA LYS A 23 -31.77 31.05 0.72
C LYS A 23 -30.53 31.70 1.37
N ASP A 24 -29.54 30.86 1.73
CA ASP A 24 -28.30 31.35 2.34
C ASP A 24 -27.52 32.24 1.36
N LEU A 25 -27.44 31.83 0.08
CA LEU A 25 -26.79 32.64 -0.96
C LEU A 25 -27.50 34.01 -1.19
N VAL A 26 -28.85 34.01 -1.17
CA VAL A 26 -29.64 35.24 -1.28
C VAL A 26 -29.32 36.16 -0.11
N SER A 27 -29.33 35.66 1.10
CA SER A 27 -29.05 36.43 2.32
C SER A 27 -27.61 36.92 2.37
N GLU A 28 -26.65 36.07 2.06
CA GLU A 28 -25.22 36.36 2.12
C GLU A 28 -24.80 37.43 1.11
N TYR A 29 -25.31 37.34 -0.12
CA TYR A 29 -24.92 38.26 -1.19
C TYR A 29 -25.87 39.46 -1.37
N GLY A 30 -26.97 39.50 -0.66
CA GLY A 30 -27.94 40.59 -0.74
C GLY A 30 -28.54 40.75 -2.16
N VAL A 31 -28.80 39.66 -2.88
CA VAL A 31 -29.31 39.65 -4.23
C VAL A 31 -30.63 38.91 -4.35
N GLU A 32 -31.39 39.21 -5.39
CA GLU A 32 -32.63 38.47 -5.63
C GLU A 32 -32.40 37.01 -5.98
N GLU A 33 -33.33 36.15 -5.61
CA GLU A 33 -33.33 34.69 -5.88
C GLU A 33 -33.12 34.39 -7.37
N ARG A 34 -33.70 35.20 -8.26
CA ARG A 34 -33.52 35.08 -9.73
C ARG A 34 -32.05 35.22 -10.13
N SER A 35 -31.29 36.06 -9.43
CA SER A 35 -29.87 36.27 -9.71
C SER A 35 -29.06 35.03 -9.35
N ILE A 36 -29.33 34.41 -8.18
CA ILE A 36 -28.70 33.17 -7.78
C ILE A 36 -29.04 32.04 -8.76
N ARG A 37 -30.30 31.90 -9.18
CA ARG A 37 -30.69 30.89 -10.18
C ARG A 37 -29.93 31.02 -11.50
N ARG A 38 -29.69 32.26 -11.94
CA ARG A 38 -28.89 32.54 -13.15
C ARG A 38 -27.43 32.19 -12.96
N ASP A 39 -26.85 32.47 -11.81
CA ASP A 39 -25.46 32.12 -11.49
C ASP A 39 -25.28 30.58 -11.46
N ILE A 40 -26.21 29.85 -10.85
CA ILE A 40 -26.23 28.39 -10.86
C ILE A 40 -26.40 27.81 -12.27
N ALA A 41 -27.23 28.45 -13.12
CA ALA A 41 -27.36 28.02 -14.51
C ALA A 41 -26.06 28.20 -15.30
N VAL A 42 -25.31 29.30 -15.08
CA VAL A 42 -24.00 29.52 -15.68
C VAL A 42 -23.01 28.44 -15.22
N LEU A 43 -22.99 28.09 -13.93
CA LEU A 43 -22.15 27.04 -13.41
C LEU A 43 -22.47 25.66 -14.02
N ARG A 44 -23.76 25.30 -14.15
CA ARG A 44 -24.16 24.07 -14.82
C ARG A 44 -23.71 24.00 -16.26
N GLN A 45 -23.91 25.10 -17.00
CA GLN A 45 -23.46 25.20 -18.38
C GLN A 45 -21.94 25.04 -18.48
N PHE A 46 -21.18 25.75 -17.64
CA PHE A 46 -19.71 25.66 -17.60
C PHE A 46 -19.24 24.20 -17.34
N LEU A 47 -19.81 23.51 -16.36
CA LEU A 47 -19.45 22.15 -16.02
C LEU A 47 -19.76 21.19 -17.19
N SER A 48 -20.92 21.33 -17.83
CA SER A 48 -21.30 20.49 -18.97
C SER A 48 -20.44 20.69 -20.21
N GLU A 49 -20.07 21.96 -20.52
CA GLU A 49 -19.25 22.30 -21.68
C GLU A 49 -17.76 21.95 -21.49
N ASN A 50 -17.29 21.82 -20.26
CA ASN A 50 -15.89 21.56 -19.95
C ASN A 50 -15.64 20.19 -19.32
N ARG A 51 -16.53 19.23 -19.52
CA ARG A 51 -16.51 17.90 -18.92
C ARG A 51 -15.15 17.19 -19.08
N GLU A 52 -14.54 17.30 -20.27
CA GLU A 52 -13.21 16.71 -20.54
C GLU A 52 -12.07 17.32 -19.71
N ARG A 53 -12.25 18.56 -19.19
CA ARG A 53 -11.24 19.30 -18.42
C ARG A 53 -11.45 19.25 -16.92
N VAL A 54 -12.71 19.24 -16.48
CA VAL A 54 -13.07 19.32 -15.06
C VAL A 54 -13.55 17.99 -14.47
N GLY A 55 -13.60 16.94 -15.29
CA GLY A 55 -14.13 15.63 -14.88
C GLY A 55 -15.68 15.60 -14.90
N ASP A 56 -16.23 14.47 -14.50
CA ASP A 56 -17.68 14.27 -14.44
C ASP A 56 -18.29 14.91 -13.18
N LEU A 57 -18.18 16.26 -13.10
CA LEU A 57 -18.79 17.06 -12.04
C LEU A 57 -20.21 17.43 -12.42
N GLU A 58 -21.18 17.06 -11.61
CA GLU A 58 -22.58 17.38 -11.81
C GLU A 58 -23.12 18.22 -10.67
N LEU A 59 -23.67 19.42 -11.01
CA LEU A 59 -24.32 20.29 -10.03
C LEU A 59 -25.76 19.88 -9.81
N LEU A 60 -26.01 19.20 -8.71
CA LEU A 60 -27.32 18.70 -8.30
C LEU A 60 -28.05 19.64 -7.33
N ARG A 61 -29.37 19.46 -7.22
CA ARG A 61 -30.21 20.14 -6.23
C ARG A 61 -31.14 19.15 -5.54
N LYS A 62 -31.07 19.13 -4.20
CA LYS A 62 -31.99 18.34 -3.36
C LYS A 62 -32.43 19.22 -2.19
N ASN A 63 -33.75 19.30 -1.93
CA ASN A 63 -34.33 20.07 -0.82
C ASN A 63 -33.85 21.54 -0.78
N GLU A 64 -33.82 22.21 -1.93
CA GLU A 64 -33.33 23.60 -2.10
C GLU A 64 -31.83 23.82 -1.82
N VAL A 65 -31.05 22.76 -1.64
CA VAL A 65 -29.61 22.78 -1.43
C VAL A 65 -28.91 22.33 -2.70
N TYR A 66 -27.93 23.10 -3.14
CA TYR A 66 -27.03 22.79 -4.24
C TYR A 66 -25.77 22.10 -3.72
N TYR A 67 -25.32 21.07 -4.43
CA TYR A 67 -24.07 20.37 -4.17
C TYR A 67 -23.49 19.81 -5.47
N LEU A 68 -22.18 19.62 -5.52
CA LEU A 68 -21.53 18.93 -6.60
C LEU A 68 -21.50 17.43 -6.31
N ASN A 69 -21.95 16.65 -7.28
CA ASN A 69 -21.69 15.21 -7.29
C ASN A 69 -20.34 14.99 -7.96
N HIS A 70 -19.37 14.55 -7.18
CA HIS A 70 -18.03 14.23 -7.66
C HIS A 70 -18.00 12.73 -7.98
N THR A 71 -18.25 12.35 -9.23
CA THR A 71 -18.16 10.95 -9.64
C THR A 71 -16.72 10.43 -9.63
N ASP A 72 -15.75 11.34 -9.70
CA ASP A 72 -14.32 11.02 -9.66
C ASP A 72 -13.73 11.00 -8.23
N LEU A 73 -14.49 11.42 -7.22
CA LEU A 73 -14.09 11.26 -5.82
C LEU A 73 -14.52 9.89 -5.30
N LEU A 74 -13.71 9.35 -4.41
CA LEU A 74 -14.09 8.15 -3.68
C LEU A 74 -15.44 8.38 -2.98
N SER A 75 -16.32 7.39 -2.99
CA SER A 75 -17.50 7.42 -2.15
C SER A 75 -17.11 7.39 -0.66
N PRO A 76 -17.97 7.78 0.27
CA PRO A 76 -17.64 7.76 1.70
C PRO A 76 -17.20 6.38 2.22
N ASP A 77 -17.76 5.30 1.71
CA ASP A 77 -17.41 3.92 2.05
C ASP A 77 -16.05 3.51 1.45
N GLU A 78 -15.76 3.90 0.21
CA GLU A 78 -14.44 3.71 -0.40
C GLU A 78 -13.36 4.51 0.35
N LEU A 79 -13.64 5.77 0.70
CA LEU A 79 -12.73 6.58 1.50
C LEU A 79 -12.48 5.96 2.88
N LEU A 80 -13.54 5.47 3.55
CA LEU A 80 -13.45 4.75 4.82
C LEU A 80 -12.49 3.56 4.72
N LEU A 81 -12.63 2.75 3.67
CA LEU A 81 -11.78 1.59 3.43
C LEU A 81 -10.31 2.00 3.24
N VAL A 82 -10.05 3.01 2.40
CA VAL A 82 -8.70 3.53 2.15
C VAL A 82 -8.07 4.04 3.45
N ILE A 83 -8.81 4.81 4.25
CA ILE A 83 -8.31 5.34 5.54
C ILE A 83 -7.99 4.20 6.50
N LYS A 84 -8.85 3.19 6.64
CA LYS A 84 -8.61 2.01 7.48
C LYS A 84 -7.33 1.27 7.07
N ILE A 85 -7.11 1.08 5.78
CA ILE A 85 -5.89 0.45 5.24
C ILE A 85 -4.66 1.30 5.57
N LEU A 86 -4.74 2.63 5.40
CA LEU A 86 -3.62 3.54 5.71
C LEU A 86 -3.25 3.52 7.19
N ILE A 87 -4.23 3.58 8.08
CA ILE A 87 -4.01 3.48 9.55
C ILE A 87 -3.41 2.11 9.89
N GLY A 88 -4.01 1.02 9.38
CA GLY A 88 -3.56 -0.36 9.62
C GLY A 88 -2.16 -0.65 9.07
N SER A 89 -1.73 0.04 8.02
CA SER A 89 -0.41 -0.14 7.42
C SER A 89 0.73 0.29 8.34
N ARG A 90 0.52 1.26 9.22
CA ARG A 90 1.50 1.82 10.15
C ARG A 90 2.82 2.27 9.49
N VAL A 91 2.79 2.55 8.20
CA VAL A 91 3.96 2.75 7.33
C VAL A 91 4.60 4.14 7.45
N MET A 92 3.90 5.10 8.02
CA MET A 92 4.35 6.48 8.14
C MET A 92 4.18 7.03 9.56
N ASP A 93 4.86 8.14 9.87
CA ASP A 93 4.66 8.82 11.16
C ASP A 93 3.24 9.43 11.27
N GLU A 94 2.82 9.62 12.51
CA GLU A 94 1.47 10.13 12.82
C GLU A 94 1.18 11.46 12.13
N THR A 95 2.15 12.38 12.13
CA THR A 95 1.98 13.71 11.55
C THR A 95 1.75 13.66 10.04
N LYS A 96 2.50 12.81 9.33
CA LYS A 96 2.32 12.59 7.89
C LYS A 96 0.99 11.92 7.59
N LEU A 97 0.61 10.93 8.40
CA LEU A 97 -0.68 10.28 8.26
C LEU A 97 -1.82 11.28 8.42
N GLN A 98 -1.83 12.08 9.48
CA GLN A 98 -2.86 13.11 9.71
C GLN A 98 -2.98 14.08 8.52
N LYS A 99 -1.85 14.61 8.04
CA LYS A 99 -1.83 15.50 6.86
C LYS A 99 -2.36 14.82 5.59
N LEU A 100 -2.08 13.54 5.41
CA LEU A 100 -2.59 12.77 4.27
C LEU A 100 -4.10 12.57 4.37
N LEU A 101 -4.60 12.18 5.56
CA LEU A 101 -6.03 12.01 5.82
C LEU A 101 -6.79 13.34 5.61
N GLU A 102 -6.27 14.46 6.12
CA GLU A 102 -6.86 15.78 5.87
C GLU A 102 -6.97 16.11 4.37
N LYS A 103 -5.93 15.78 3.59
CA LYS A 103 -5.97 15.97 2.14
C LYS A 103 -7.01 15.09 1.45
N LEU A 104 -7.10 13.81 1.83
CA LEU A 104 -8.09 12.87 1.31
C LEU A 104 -9.53 13.32 1.59
N MET A 105 -9.76 13.93 2.75
CA MET A 105 -11.08 14.42 3.16
C MET A 105 -11.46 15.79 2.61
N ARG A 106 -10.59 16.51 1.91
CA ARG A 106 -10.86 17.90 1.47
C ARG A 106 -12.05 18.05 0.52
N GLY A 107 -12.32 17.04 -0.31
CA GLY A 107 -13.46 17.05 -1.25
C GLY A 107 -14.82 16.72 -0.64
N TYR A 108 -14.87 16.44 0.67
CA TYR A 108 -16.11 15.99 1.33
C TYR A 108 -16.77 17.11 2.13
N SER A 109 -18.10 17.01 2.32
CA SER A 109 -18.87 17.96 3.14
C SER A 109 -18.33 18.03 4.59
N CYS A 110 -18.58 19.15 5.27
CA CYS A 110 -18.16 19.33 6.66
C CYS A 110 -18.69 18.21 7.57
N GLN A 111 -19.94 17.76 7.36
CA GLN A 111 -20.55 16.67 8.14
C GLN A 111 -19.82 15.35 7.92
N ASN A 112 -19.49 14.99 6.68
CA ASN A 112 -18.74 13.78 6.37
C ASN A 112 -17.33 13.84 6.97
N ARG A 113 -16.64 15.00 6.89
CA ARG A 113 -15.31 15.17 7.49
C ARG A 113 -15.34 15.00 9.01
N GLU A 114 -16.31 15.61 9.67
CA GLU A 114 -16.48 15.48 11.13
C GLU A 114 -16.78 14.03 11.54
N PHE A 115 -17.63 13.34 10.77
CA PHE A 115 -17.90 11.91 10.96
C PHE A 115 -16.60 11.10 10.90
N PHE A 116 -15.77 11.28 9.88
CA PHE A 116 -14.49 10.57 9.74
C PHE A 116 -13.52 10.90 10.87
N ILE A 117 -13.36 12.17 11.22
CA ILE A 117 -12.48 12.60 12.32
C ILE A 117 -12.88 11.91 13.63
N ASN A 118 -14.18 11.88 13.95
CA ASN A 118 -14.68 11.25 15.17
C ASN A 118 -14.49 9.72 15.12
N LEU A 119 -14.74 9.09 13.98
CA LEU A 119 -14.60 7.64 13.80
C LEU A 119 -13.14 7.17 14.01
N PHE A 120 -12.16 7.93 13.53
CA PHE A 120 -10.74 7.55 13.63
C PHE A 120 -10.01 8.12 14.83
N LYS A 121 -10.68 8.92 15.65
CA LYS A 121 -10.07 9.58 16.81
C LYS A 121 -9.38 8.59 17.76
N ASP A 122 -10.01 7.46 18.02
CA ASP A 122 -9.47 6.44 18.92
C ASP A 122 -8.39 5.59 18.23
N ASP A 123 -8.56 5.25 16.96
CA ASP A 123 -7.53 4.59 16.16
C ASP A 123 -6.25 5.42 16.12
N MET A 124 -6.36 6.74 15.95
CA MET A 124 -5.21 7.66 15.92
C MET A 124 -4.51 7.81 17.28
N LYS A 125 -5.24 7.77 18.39
CA LYS A 125 -4.62 7.78 19.75
C LYS A 125 -3.72 6.57 19.99
N LEU A 126 -4.09 5.42 19.46
CA LEU A 126 -3.37 4.15 19.59
C LEU A 126 -2.36 3.94 18.47
N TYR A 127 -2.34 4.83 17.48
CA TYR A 127 -1.45 4.72 16.34
C TYR A 127 0.03 4.75 16.76
N ARG A 128 0.79 3.82 16.23
CA ARG A 128 2.25 3.77 16.35
C ARG A 128 2.82 3.37 14.99
N SER A 129 3.65 4.22 14.42
CA SER A 129 4.36 3.86 13.18
C SER A 129 5.24 2.63 13.39
N ALA A 130 5.39 1.83 12.35
CA ALA A 130 6.34 0.74 12.34
C ALA A 130 7.70 1.28 11.84
N GLY A 131 8.77 1.01 12.60
CA GLY A 131 10.13 1.44 12.26
C GLY A 131 10.44 2.90 12.63
N ASP A 132 11.66 3.31 12.33
CA ASP A 132 12.14 4.67 12.50
C ASP A 132 11.68 5.54 11.33
N SER A 133 10.51 6.14 11.47
CA SER A 133 9.90 7.02 10.46
C SER A 133 10.53 8.42 10.40
N GLY A 134 11.59 8.66 11.16
CA GLY A 134 12.32 9.94 11.17
C GLY A 134 13.16 10.21 9.93
N SER A 135 13.31 9.25 9.04
CA SER A 135 14.08 9.43 7.81
C SER A 135 13.29 10.18 6.73
N ALA A 136 14.03 10.88 5.89
CA ALA A 136 13.64 11.63 4.71
C ALA A 136 12.33 11.15 4.05
N ASP A 137 11.59 12.06 3.47
CA ASP A 137 10.25 11.87 2.96
C ASP A 137 10.04 10.54 2.22
N LEU A 138 9.33 9.60 2.86
CA LEU A 138 9.00 8.30 2.29
C LEU A 138 8.34 8.43 0.92
N PHE A 139 7.44 9.43 0.77
CA PHE A 139 6.73 9.68 -0.48
C PHE A 139 7.70 10.08 -1.61
N GLU A 140 8.64 10.98 -1.30
CA GLU A 140 9.66 11.41 -2.25
C GLU A 140 10.57 10.24 -2.64
N ARG A 141 10.92 9.39 -1.69
CA ARG A 141 11.77 8.22 -1.89
C ARG A 141 11.11 7.19 -2.81
N VAL A 142 9.86 6.86 -2.54
CA VAL A 142 9.06 5.96 -3.39
C VAL A 142 8.94 6.55 -4.79
N TRP A 143 8.57 7.84 -4.90
CA TRP A 143 8.45 8.52 -6.19
C TRP A 143 9.75 8.53 -7.00
N LYS A 144 10.87 8.86 -6.37
CA LYS A 144 12.19 8.86 -7.02
C LYS A 144 12.57 7.47 -7.50
N LEU A 145 12.38 6.44 -6.66
CA LEU A 145 12.69 5.06 -7.02
C LEU A 145 11.84 4.56 -8.18
N GLU A 146 10.55 4.80 -8.18
CA GLU A 146 9.67 4.44 -9.30
C GLU A 146 10.10 5.13 -10.60
N GLY A 147 10.53 6.40 -10.52
CA GLY A 147 11.12 7.11 -11.65
C GLY A 147 12.40 6.46 -12.17
N MET A 148 13.33 6.06 -11.29
CA MET A 148 14.58 5.38 -11.65
C MET A 148 14.32 4.01 -12.26
N ILE A 149 13.39 3.23 -11.68
CA ILE A 149 12.96 1.92 -12.20
C ILE A 149 12.41 2.07 -13.63
N ARG A 150 11.54 3.05 -13.85
CA ARG A 150 10.94 3.31 -15.17
C ARG A 150 11.98 3.69 -16.23
N ARG A 151 13.02 4.42 -15.86
CA ARG A 151 14.13 4.75 -16.75
C ARG A 151 15.05 3.56 -17.02
N GLY A 152 15.02 2.53 -16.18
CA GLY A 152 15.80 1.31 -16.33
C GLY A 152 17.30 1.50 -16.18
N ASN A 153 17.72 2.42 -15.31
CA ASN A 153 19.12 2.69 -15.03
C ASN A 153 19.58 1.95 -13.77
N VAL A 154 20.88 1.68 -13.70
CA VAL A 154 21.54 1.19 -12.49
C VAL A 154 21.45 2.26 -11.41
N ILE A 155 21.22 1.86 -10.17
CA ILE A 155 21.26 2.75 -9.02
C ILE A 155 22.37 2.31 -8.05
N ARG A 156 23.00 3.28 -7.42
CA ARG A 156 23.88 3.06 -6.26
C ARG A 156 23.13 3.49 -5.00
N ILE A 157 23.09 2.61 -4.01
CA ILE A 157 22.50 2.90 -2.69
C ILE A 157 23.55 2.72 -1.60
N SER A 158 23.48 3.55 -0.55
CA SER A 158 24.11 3.28 0.75
C SER A 158 23.05 2.69 1.66
N TYR A 159 23.26 1.47 2.12
CA TYR A 159 22.27 0.67 2.84
C TYR A 159 22.77 0.25 4.21
N GLU A 160 21.96 0.52 5.25
CA GLU A 160 22.24 0.09 6.61
C GLU A 160 21.70 -1.32 6.85
N ARG A 161 22.60 -2.24 7.10
CA ARG A 161 22.26 -3.64 7.42
C ARG A 161 21.68 -3.77 8.83
N LEU A 162 21.24 -4.99 9.18
CA LEU A 162 20.71 -5.30 10.52
C LEU A 162 21.74 -5.14 11.65
N ASP A 163 23.01 -5.32 11.32
CA ASP A 163 24.16 -5.13 12.21
C ASP A 163 24.66 -3.68 12.28
N ASN A 164 23.88 -2.72 11.72
CA ASN A 164 24.16 -1.30 11.59
C ASN A 164 25.38 -0.98 10.71
N GLU A 165 25.91 -1.95 9.96
CA GLU A 165 26.96 -1.71 8.97
C GLU A 165 26.40 -0.98 7.74
N LEU A 166 27.05 0.10 7.33
CA LEU A 166 26.73 0.78 6.07
C LEU A 166 27.47 0.11 4.92
N VAL A 167 26.72 -0.28 3.89
CA VAL A 167 27.27 -0.91 2.69
C VAL A 167 26.77 -0.22 1.44
N ASP A 168 27.69 0.04 0.52
CA ASP A 168 27.32 0.54 -0.81
C ASP A 168 27.00 -0.63 -1.75
N ARG A 169 25.95 -0.46 -2.55
CA ARG A 169 25.50 -1.46 -3.53
C ARG A 169 25.11 -0.78 -4.82
N GLU A 170 25.57 -1.35 -5.91
CA GLU A 170 25.04 -1.05 -7.26
C GLU A 170 24.01 -2.09 -7.62
N LEU A 171 22.84 -1.62 -8.01
CA LEU A 171 21.64 -2.43 -8.14
C LEU A 171 20.94 -2.18 -9.46
N TYR A 172 20.38 -3.23 -10.03
CA TYR A 172 19.36 -3.18 -11.05
C TYR A 172 17.99 -3.13 -10.34
N PRO A 173 17.35 -1.96 -10.24
CA PRO A 173 16.08 -1.84 -9.54
C PRO A 173 14.97 -2.48 -10.37
N VAL A 174 14.10 -3.27 -9.71
CA VAL A 174 13.01 -4.00 -10.37
C VAL A 174 11.66 -3.39 -10.03
N SER A 175 11.39 -3.17 -8.74
CA SER A 175 10.14 -2.56 -8.29
C SER A 175 10.19 -2.11 -6.84
N VAL A 176 9.23 -1.25 -6.47
CA VAL A 176 8.92 -0.94 -5.07
C VAL A 176 7.66 -1.69 -4.66
N VAL A 177 7.69 -2.35 -3.53
CA VAL A 177 6.54 -3.08 -2.97
C VAL A 177 6.31 -2.69 -1.53
N PHE A 178 5.04 -2.68 -1.12
CA PHE A 178 4.66 -2.59 0.28
C PHE A 178 4.33 -3.99 0.79
N SER A 179 4.88 -4.36 1.95
CA SER A 179 4.57 -5.60 2.61
C SER A 179 4.61 -5.41 4.12
N GLU A 180 3.60 -5.91 4.80
CA GLU A 180 3.37 -5.76 6.23
C GLU A 180 3.38 -4.29 6.66
N TYR A 181 4.52 -3.76 7.10
CA TYR A 181 4.66 -2.40 7.61
C TYR A 181 5.67 -1.55 6.86
N TYR A 182 6.34 -2.10 5.83
CA TYR A 182 7.48 -1.45 5.18
C TYR A 182 7.36 -1.43 3.67
N PHE A 183 7.95 -0.40 3.07
CA PHE A 183 8.26 -0.43 1.65
C PHE A 183 9.62 -1.09 1.42
N TYR A 184 9.69 -1.89 0.38
CA TYR A 184 10.89 -2.58 -0.07
C TYR A 184 11.18 -2.24 -1.53
N LEU A 185 12.46 -1.98 -1.81
CA LEU A 185 12.99 -2.04 -3.16
C LEU A 185 13.37 -3.49 -3.46
N ILE A 186 12.79 -4.05 -4.49
CA ILE A 186 13.25 -5.32 -5.08
C ILE A 186 14.30 -4.96 -6.12
N ALA A 187 15.49 -5.53 -5.99
CA ALA A 187 16.60 -5.24 -6.90
C ALA A 187 17.57 -6.42 -6.99
N CYS A 188 18.23 -6.56 -8.15
CA CYS A 188 19.35 -7.48 -8.35
C CYS A 188 20.68 -6.74 -8.18
N ARG A 189 21.72 -7.43 -7.71
CA ARG A 189 23.05 -6.83 -7.65
C ARG A 189 23.66 -6.70 -9.04
N ALA A 190 24.13 -5.51 -9.35
CA ALA A 190 24.85 -5.27 -10.61
C ALA A 190 26.16 -6.05 -10.64
N GLY A 191 26.54 -6.56 -11.82
CA GLY A 191 27.81 -7.29 -12.02
C GLY A 191 27.87 -8.69 -11.39
N LYS A 192 26.76 -9.24 -10.90
CA LYS A 192 26.66 -10.64 -10.46
C LYS A 192 25.99 -11.48 -11.53
N GLU A 193 26.55 -12.66 -11.82
CA GLU A 193 25.96 -13.64 -12.74
C GLU A 193 24.63 -14.21 -12.18
N ASP A 194 24.59 -14.36 -10.84
CA ASP A 194 23.37 -14.77 -10.14
C ASP A 194 22.47 -13.55 -9.94
N MET A 195 21.51 -13.39 -10.81
CA MET A 195 20.54 -12.30 -10.83
C MET A 195 19.43 -12.48 -9.77
N MET A 196 19.74 -13.06 -8.63
CA MET A 196 18.76 -13.18 -7.53
C MET A 196 18.33 -11.79 -7.07
N ALA A 197 17.01 -11.57 -7.08
CA ALA A 197 16.43 -10.37 -6.52
C ALA A 197 16.57 -10.37 -5.00
N ILE A 198 16.81 -9.20 -4.42
CA ILE A 198 16.96 -8.98 -2.99
C ILE A 198 15.98 -7.88 -2.58
N TYR A 199 15.40 -8.00 -1.39
CA TYR A 199 14.55 -6.98 -0.79
C TYR A 199 15.39 -6.03 0.06
N TYR A 200 15.35 -4.73 -0.26
CA TYR A 200 15.98 -3.65 0.50
C TYR A 200 14.90 -2.79 1.14
N ARG A 201 14.83 -2.74 2.46
CA ARG A 201 13.88 -1.85 3.16
C ARG A 201 14.20 -0.39 2.85
N LEU A 202 13.20 0.38 2.44
CA LEU A 202 13.39 1.78 2.04
C LEU A 202 13.87 2.67 3.18
N ASP A 203 13.42 2.43 4.40
CA ASP A 203 13.82 3.19 5.60
C ASP A 203 15.31 3.02 5.95
N ARG A 204 15.95 1.91 5.52
CA ARG A 204 17.37 1.64 5.70
C ARG A 204 18.27 2.13 4.57
N ILE A 205 17.70 2.66 3.49
CA ILE A 205 18.49 3.30 2.42
C ILE A 205 18.84 4.71 2.90
N LYS A 206 20.11 5.00 3.17
CA LYS A 206 20.58 6.31 3.62
C LYS A 206 20.75 7.29 2.46
N SER A 207 21.25 6.82 1.33
CA SER A 207 21.36 7.60 0.10
C SER A 207 21.07 6.75 -1.13
N MET A 208 20.65 7.40 -2.21
CA MET A 208 20.46 6.77 -3.50
C MET A 208 20.88 7.72 -4.62
N LYS A 209 21.56 7.18 -5.61
CA LYS A 209 22.01 7.89 -6.81
C LYS A 209 21.77 7.04 -8.04
N GLU A 210 21.19 7.62 -9.06
CA GLU A 210 21.07 7.01 -10.38
C GLU A 210 22.40 7.13 -11.12
N LEU A 211 22.80 6.05 -11.78
CA LEU A 211 24.01 6.02 -12.59
C LEU A 211 23.62 6.11 -14.07
N ASP A 212 24.51 6.67 -14.88
CA ASP A 212 24.33 6.74 -16.34
C ASP A 212 24.73 5.41 -16.99
N GLN A 213 24.07 4.35 -16.55
CA GLN A 213 24.28 2.99 -17.03
C GLN A 213 22.93 2.26 -17.04
N LYS A 214 22.59 1.64 -18.18
CA LYS A 214 21.37 0.83 -18.27
C LYS A 214 21.49 -0.47 -17.48
N ALA A 215 20.42 -0.85 -16.82
CA ALA A 215 20.31 -2.15 -16.18
C ALA A 215 20.21 -3.23 -17.26
N CYS A 216 21.19 -4.13 -17.30
CA CYS A 216 21.20 -5.27 -18.20
C CYS A 216 20.71 -6.51 -17.44
N PHE A 217 19.46 -6.84 -17.59
CA PHE A 217 18.94 -8.14 -17.16
C PHE A 217 19.34 -9.15 -18.23
N GLY A 218 20.16 -10.14 -17.89
CA GLY A 218 20.53 -11.23 -18.81
C GLY A 218 19.27 -11.93 -19.39
N THR A 219 19.43 -12.67 -20.46
CA THR A 219 18.34 -13.34 -21.20
C THR A 219 17.40 -14.21 -20.35
N ASN A 220 17.86 -14.63 -19.16
CA ASN A 220 17.08 -15.40 -18.17
C ASN A 220 16.52 -14.55 -17.02
N GLY A 221 16.67 -13.23 -17.02
CA GLY A 221 16.64 -12.42 -15.82
C GLY A 221 15.59 -11.33 -15.73
N ARG A 222 14.44 -11.44 -16.38
CA ARG A 222 13.28 -10.68 -15.91
C ARG A 222 12.60 -11.47 -14.80
N TYR A 223 13.14 -11.35 -13.59
CA TYR A 223 12.35 -11.63 -12.41
C TYR A 223 11.16 -10.68 -12.44
N GLY A 224 10.02 -11.19 -12.89
CA GLY A 224 8.81 -10.39 -12.95
C GLY A 224 8.36 -10.01 -11.55
N LEU A 225 7.82 -8.81 -11.40
CA LEU A 225 7.18 -8.33 -10.17
C LEU A 225 6.19 -9.36 -9.59
N SER A 226 5.49 -10.08 -10.47
CA SER A 226 4.59 -11.18 -10.15
C SER A 226 5.28 -12.34 -9.44
N ASP A 227 6.52 -12.64 -9.81
CA ASP A 227 7.25 -13.78 -9.25
C ASP A 227 7.71 -13.50 -7.81
N ALA A 228 8.28 -12.32 -7.55
CA ALA A 228 8.74 -11.95 -6.22
C ALA A 228 7.61 -12.01 -5.19
N LYS A 229 6.45 -11.42 -5.48
CA LYS A 229 5.27 -11.43 -4.60
C LYS A 229 4.66 -12.82 -4.42
N ARG A 230 4.80 -13.68 -5.42
CA ARG A 230 4.10 -14.97 -5.47
C ARG A 230 4.83 -16.09 -4.72
N TYR A 231 6.15 -16.03 -4.66
CA TYR A 231 6.98 -17.12 -4.15
C TYR A 231 7.78 -16.79 -2.90
N SER A 232 7.96 -15.49 -2.59
CA SER A 232 8.75 -15.06 -1.45
C SER A 232 7.90 -14.95 -0.18
N GLN A 233 8.41 -15.49 0.91
CA GLN A 233 7.81 -15.42 2.24
C GLN A 233 8.62 -14.47 3.13
N ASN A 234 7.92 -13.61 3.87
CA ASN A 234 8.53 -12.65 4.81
C ASN A 234 9.69 -11.83 4.22
N MET A 235 9.63 -11.50 2.90
CA MET A 235 10.63 -10.70 2.18
C MET A 235 12.04 -11.32 2.17
N PHE A 236 12.15 -12.62 2.32
CA PHE A 236 13.40 -13.36 2.12
C PHE A 236 13.38 -14.09 0.78
N MET A 237 14.46 -13.97 0.04
CA MET A 237 14.65 -14.63 -1.24
C MET A 237 15.47 -15.90 -1.07
N GLY A 238 15.25 -16.87 -1.96
CA GLY A 238 15.95 -18.12 -1.95
C GLY A 238 15.78 -18.93 -3.23
N LYS A 239 16.35 -20.12 -3.26
CA LYS A 239 16.16 -21.04 -4.38
C LYS A 239 14.72 -21.54 -4.43
N ARG A 240 14.10 -21.50 -5.60
CA ARG A 240 12.73 -22.01 -5.78
C ARG A 240 12.70 -23.54 -5.58
N ILE A 241 11.85 -23.99 -4.69
CA ILE A 241 11.60 -25.41 -4.42
C ILE A 241 10.09 -25.67 -4.30
N VAL A 242 9.71 -26.94 -4.38
CA VAL A 242 8.35 -27.38 -4.12
C VAL A 242 8.30 -28.04 -2.74
N ILE A 243 7.38 -27.55 -1.89
CA ILE A 243 7.13 -28.11 -0.55
C ILE A 243 5.79 -28.85 -0.57
N ARG A 244 5.73 -29.96 0.13
CA ARG A 244 4.52 -30.74 0.37
C ARG A 244 4.28 -30.85 1.88
N PHE A 245 3.08 -30.54 2.33
CA PHE A 245 2.73 -30.53 3.73
C PHE A 245 1.25 -30.88 3.96
N VAL A 246 0.93 -31.35 5.16
CA VAL A 246 -0.44 -31.56 5.65
C VAL A 246 -0.81 -30.38 6.54
N TYR A 247 -2.01 -29.85 6.35
CA TYR A 247 -2.60 -28.78 7.16
C TYR A 247 -3.86 -29.29 7.86
N THR A 248 -3.91 -29.10 9.20
CA THR A 248 -5.01 -29.53 10.07
C THR A 248 -5.70 -28.34 10.77
N GLY A 249 -5.33 -27.11 10.41
CA GLY A 249 -5.87 -25.92 11.04
C GLY A 249 -7.33 -25.62 10.63
N PRO A 250 -7.97 -24.66 11.30
CA PRO A 250 -9.41 -24.39 11.17
C PRO A 250 -9.83 -23.77 9.84
N SER A 251 -8.95 -23.06 9.14
CA SER A 251 -9.26 -22.38 7.88
C SER A 251 -8.22 -22.70 6.81
N ILE A 252 -8.67 -23.40 5.78
CA ILE A 252 -7.84 -23.68 4.61
C ILE A 252 -7.55 -22.42 3.80
N GLU A 253 -8.47 -21.45 3.78
CA GLU A 253 -8.33 -20.17 3.10
C GLU A 253 -7.12 -19.40 3.67
N ALA A 254 -6.97 -19.38 5.00
CA ALA A 254 -5.86 -18.69 5.65
C ALA A 254 -4.50 -19.23 5.20
N ILE A 255 -4.37 -20.54 4.99
CA ILE A 255 -3.10 -21.12 4.51
C ILE A 255 -2.91 -20.92 2.99
N LEU A 256 -4.00 -20.88 2.20
CA LEU A 256 -3.94 -20.55 0.79
C LEU A 256 -3.53 -19.10 0.56
N ASP A 257 -3.99 -18.17 1.40
CA ASP A 257 -3.58 -16.77 1.37
C ASP A 257 -2.09 -16.61 1.68
N LYS A 258 -1.57 -17.39 2.63
CA LYS A 258 -0.14 -17.40 2.98
C LYS A 258 0.75 -18.02 1.90
N PHE A 259 0.24 -19.00 1.18
CA PHE A 259 0.93 -19.69 0.10
C PHE A 259 0.15 -19.61 -1.21
N PRO A 260 0.23 -18.48 -1.94
CA PRO A 260 -0.60 -18.24 -3.12
C PRO A 260 -0.42 -19.23 -4.27
N THR A 261 0.67 -20.03 -4.25
CA THR A 261 0.95 -21.09 -5.23
C THR A 261 0.47 -22.45 -4.75
N ALA A 262 -0.12 -22.55 -3.56
CA ALA A 262 -0.56 -23.81 -2.99
C ALA A 262 -1.71 -24.44 -3.80
N LYS A 263 -1.62 -25.75 -3.95
CA LYS A 263 -2.64 -26.59 -4.57
C LYS A 263 -2.99 -27.72 -3.62
N ILE A 264 -4.28 -27.97 -3.45
CA ILE A 264 -4.75 -29.11 -2.66
C ILE A 264 -4.52 -30.38 -3.48
N VAL A 265 -3.85 -31.32 -2.86
CA VAL A 265 -3.55 -32.65 -3.44
C VAL A 265 -4.59 -33.67 -2.98
N ARG A 266 -4.91 -33.68 -1.67
CA ARG A 266 -5.81 -34.63 -1.05
C ARG A 266 -6.49 -34.04 0.18
N ARG A 267 -7.69 -34.54 0.51
CA ARG A 267 -8.39 -34.28 1.78
C ARG A 267 -8.82 -35.59 2.37
N ASP A 268 -8.45 -35.83 3.63
CA ASP A 268 -8.83 -37.02 4.37
C ASP A 268 -8.93 -36.73 5.88
N GLU A 269 -9.05 -37.77 6.68
CA GLU A 269 -9.15 -37.67 8.14
C GLU A 269 -7.87 -37.13 8.80
N GLU A 270 -6.71 -37.25 8.15
CA GLU A 270 -5.44 -36.66 8.61
C GLU A 270 -5.32 -35.17 8.35
N GLY A 271 -6.20 -34.58 7.53
CA GLY A 271 -6.21 -33.17 7.16
C GLY A 271 -6.19 -32.93 5.67
N VAL A 272 -5.75 -31.74 5.28
CA VAL A 272 -5.63 -31.30 3.87
C VAL A 272 -4.18 -31.34 3.47
N GLU A 273 -3.86 -32.16 2.48
CA GLU A 273 -2.51 -32.25 1.93
C GLU A 273 -2.37 -31.24 0.79
N LEU A 274 -1.32 -30.40 0.86
CA LEU A 274 -1.04 -29.37 -0.12
C LEU A 274 0.37 -29.48 -0.67
N THR A 275 0.52 -28.99 -1.91
CA THR A 275 1.82 -28.74 -2.53
C THR A 275 1.92 -27.27 -2.90
N THR A 276 3.07 -26.64 -2.66
CA THR A 276 3.32 -25.23 -2.96
C THR A 276 4.73 -25.02 -3.46
N SER A 277 4.89 -24.05 -4.38
CA SER A 277 6.21 -23.61 -4.84
C SER A 277 6.59 -22.35 -4.09
N VAL A 278 7.74 -22.33 -3.42
CA VAL A 278 8.24 -21.23 -2.62
C VAL A 278 9.72 -20.95 -2.90
N GLU A 279 10.16 -19.75 -2.61
CA GLU A 279 11.58 -19.44 -2.51
C GLU A 279 12.08 -19.83 -1.12
N TYR A 280 12.80 -20.96 -1.08
CA TYR A 280 13.26 -21.53 0.16
C TYR A 280 14.29 -20.66 0.85
N SER A 281 13.93 -20.17 2.01
CA SER A 281 14.70 -19.22 2.80
C SER A 281 14.32 -19.34 4.28
N ARG A 282 15.01 -18.57 5.13
CA ARG A 282 14.61 -18.47 6.55
C ARG A 282 13.16 -17.96 6.70
N GLY A 283 12.70 -17.08 5.83
CA GLY A 283 11.30 -16.60 5.82
C GLY A 283 10.30 -17.74 5.63
N THR A 284 10.60 -18.69 4.74
CA THR A 284 9.77 -19.90 4.56
C THR A 284 9.69 -20.74 5.82
N ILE A 285 10.82 -20.97 6.49
CA ILE A 285 10.85 -21.73 7.76
C ILE A 285 10.05 -21.00 8.84
N MET A 286 10.23 -19.68 8.97
CA MET A 286 9.48 -18.85 9.92
C MET A 286 7.98 -18.95 9.66
N GLU A 287 7.53 -18.87 8.40
CA GLU A 287 6.11 -18.97 8.07
C GLU A 287 5.55 -20.35 8.39
N LEU A 288 6.27 -21.43 8.07
CA LEU A 288 5.84 -22.80 8.42
C LEU A 288 5.73 -22.99 9.93
N LEU A 289 6.72 -22.53 10.70
CA LEU A 289 6.72 -22.63 12.16
C LEU A 289 5.65 -21.74 12.82
N SER A 290 5.29 -20.62 12.23
CA SER A 290 4.25 -19.72 12.75
C SER A 290 2.87 -20.39 12.82
N GLN A 291 2.64 -21.42 12.01
CA GLN A 291 1.40 -22.21 12.01
C GLN A 291 1.32 -23.23 13.16
N GLY A 292 2.38 -23.35 13.95
CA GLY A 292 2.44 -24.28 15.08
C GLY A 292 2.24 -25.75 14.66
N SER A 293 1.43 -26.48 15.41
CA SER A 293 1.15 -27.89 15.16
C SER A 293 0.19 -28.15 13.99
N TRP A 294 -0.37 -27.12 13.39
CA TRP A 294 -1.33 -27.26 12.27
C TRP A 294 -0.65 -27.61 10.94
N ILE A 295 0.67 -27.39 10.83
CA ILE A 295 1.43 -27.78 9.64
C ILE A 295 2.39 -28.91 9.96
N ARG A 296 2.35 -29.97 9.13
CA ARG A 296 3.33 -31.06 9.09
C ARG A 296 3.94 -31.12 7.70
N VAL A 297 5.20 -30.68 7.56
CA VAL A 297 5.92 -30.76 6.28
C VAL A 297 6.32 -32.19 5.99
N LEU A 298 6.04 -32.66 4.77
CA LEU A 298 6.33 -34.01 4.31
C LEU A 298 7.58 -34.09 3.46
N LYS A 299 7.78 -33.08 2.57
CA LYS A 299 8.89 -33.02 1.61
C LYS A 299 9.21 -31.56 1.27
N PRO A 300 10.45 -31.26 0.82
CA PRO A 300 11.59 -32.19 0.71
C PRO A 300 12.29 -32.43 2.07
N ASP A 301 13.10 -33.46 2.15
CA ASP A 301 13.73 -33.91 3.40
C ASP A 301 14.65 -32.87 4.05
N ASN A 302 15.30 -32.00 3.26
CA ASN A 302 16.12 -30.93 3.82
C ASN A 302 15.25 -29.90 4.59
N VAL A 303 14.06 -29.56 4.10
CA VAL A 303 13.14 -28.64 4.78
C VAL A 303 12.64 -29.30 6.08
N VAL A 304 12.31 -30.58 6.04
CA VAL A 304 11.90 -31.32 7.24
C VAL A 304 13.01 -31.34 8.31
N LYS A 305 14.27 -31.56 7.89
CA LYS A 305 15.44 -31.52 8.79
C LYS A 305 15.66 -30.12 9.40
N ASP A 306 15.53 -29.08 8.60
CA ASP A 306 15.70 -27.69 9.08
C ASP A 306 14.62 -27.36 10.11
N ILE A 307 13.35 -27.70 9.86
CA ILE A 307 12.27 -27.56 10.85
C ILE A 307 12.55 -28.34 12.12
N GLN A 308 12.98 -29.62 12.02
CA GLN A 308 13.33 -30.41 13.18
C GLN A 308 14.46 -29.80 14.01
N ASN A 309 15.46 -29.20 13.36
CA ASN A 309 16.56 -28.50 14.02
C ASN A 309 16.07 -27.26 14.77
N GLU A 310 15.24 -26.45 14.14
CA GLU A 310 14.67 -25.26 14.79
C GLU A 310 13.78 -25.65 15.98
N LEU A 311 12.96 -26.70 15.84
CA LEU A 311 12.12 -27.19 16.93
C LEU A 311 12.95 -27.71 18.09
N ARG A 312 14.09 -28.37 17.82
CA ARG A 312 15.03 -28.85 18.87
C ARG A 312 15.62 -27.66 19.64
N VAL A 313 16.08 -26.62 18.92
CA VAL A 313 16.60 -25.41 19.55
C VAL A 313 15.50 -24.70 20.33
N MET A 314 14.29 -24.55 19.77
CA MET A 314 13.18 -23.96 20.49
C MET A 314 12.84 -24.76 21.77
N LYS A 315 12.82 -26.09 21.71
CA LYS A 315 12.54 -26.94 22.88
C LYS A 315 13.57 -26.72 23.98
N SER A 316 14.89 -26.61 23.64
CA SER A 316 15.94 -26.42 24.64
C SER A 316 15.79 -25.16 25.46
N TYR A 317 15.14 -24.12 24.94
CA TYR A 317 14.87 -22.88 25.70
C TYR A 317 13.88 -23.07 26.85
N TYR A 318 13.05 -24.12 26.79
CA TYR A 318 12.00 -24.37 27.78
C TYR A 318 12.32 -25.62 28.67
N THR A 319 13.20 -26.50 28.24
CA THR A 319 13.52 -27.73 28.99
C THR A 319 14.83 -27.65 29.77
N GLY A 320 15.68 -26.64 29.49
CA GLY A 320 16.98 -26.51 30.15
C GLY A 320 17.99 -27.59 29.76
N GLU A 321 17.71 -28.38 28.69
CA GLU A 321 18.59 -29.38 28.10
C GLU A 321 19.40 -28.82 26.94
#